data_f7df9c04d42beba76104e1f3f8689b48
#
_entry.id   f7df9c04d42beba76104e1f3f8689b48
#
_cell.length_a   1.000
_cell.length_b   1.000
_cell.length_c   1.000
_cell.angle_alpha   90.00
_cell.angle_beta   90.00
_cell.angle_gamma   90.00
#
_symmetry.space_group_name_H-M   'P 1'
#
loop_
_entity.id
_entity.type
_entity.pdbx_description
1 polymer ?
#
loop_
_entity_poly.entity_id
_entity_poly.type
_entity_poly.pdbx_seq_one_letter_code
_entity_poly.pdbx_strand_id
1 'polypeptide(L)'
;MAGRPRSGPGRGWLLRLVIAFAFAQGAVSMARPAVSYRALALGADETAVGVIAGVYALLPLFVAVPLGRRTDHGRCAPLLPLGVLLISGGCALSGLVSSLPAMAAWSGVMGLGHLCFVIGAQSIVARQSAPHEQDRNFGHFTIGASLGQLVGPIAAGALISGQGGALGRTSALALLVSAGVCAVALTSLWRIEHRRTAGARPRADGKVPVRTILGARGVPAGILISMAVLSATDILTAYLPVVGEHRSIAPATVGLLLSLRAAATIACRLVMTPLLRLLGRRALLTTSCLLAGLLCAGVALPVSVPVLAVMLAVLGFCLGVGQPLSMTTVVRAAPDGARSTALALRLTGNRLGQVAAPAAAGLIAGAVGVAAPFVLLGVGLVGAAGLGLRGEDRTGSAPTGSEPADEGRTEQAPVGEAVSDRSNRRSAPGGCPRDRHADRSPRSGG
;
A
#
# COMPACT_ATOMS: atom_id res chain seq x y z
N MET A 1 24.21 17.78 38.55
CA MET A 1 22.99 16.96 38.43
C MET A 1 22.91 16.46 37.00
N ALA A 2 23.33 15.22 36.77
CA ALA A 2 23.30 14.62 35.44
C ALA A 2 21.84 14.23 35.09
N GLY A 3 21.31 14.83 34.01
CA GLY A 3 19.99 14.52 33.50
C GLY A 3 19.90 13.06 33.09
N ARG A 4 18.99 12.27 33.68
CA ARG A 4 18.66 10.92 33.28
C ARG A 4 18.26 10.94 31.78
N PRO A 5 18.80 10.03 30.96
CA PRO A 5 18.37 9.91 29.58
C PRO A 5 16.87 9.59 29.58
N ARG A 6 16.06 10.47 28.93
CA ARG A 6 14.64 10.21 28.72
C ARG A 6 14.53 8.91 27.93
N SER A 7 14.04 7.88 28.60
CA SER A 7 13.65 6.62 27.96
C SER A 7 12.71 6.94 26.80
N GLY A 8 13.15 6.69 25.57
CA GLY A 8 12.32 6.79 24.38
C GLY A 8 11.06 5.93 24.55
N PRO A 9 10.00 6.18 23.77
CA PRO A 9 8.76 5.41 23.85
C PRO A 9 9.11 3.93 23.75
N GLY A 10 8.81 3.18 24.81
CA GLY A 10 9.15 1.77 24.86
C GLY A 10 8.60 1.06 23.62
N ARG A 11 9.37 0.15 23.03
CA ARG A 11 9.03 -0.63 21.81
C ARG A 11 7.66 -1.32 21.83
N GLY A 12 6.95 -1.31 22.94
CA GLY A 12 5.65 -1.96 23.12
C GLY A 12 4.52 -1.41 22.26
N TRP A 13 4.55 -0.13 21.85
CA TRP A 13 3.49 0.43 21.00
C TRP A 13 3.47 -0.18 19.59
N LEU A 14 4.65 -0.42 19.01
CA LEU A 14 4.77 -1.01 17.67
C LEU A 14 4.29 -2.46 17.67
N LEU A 15 4.70 -3.26 18.65
CA LEU A 15 4.24 -4.65 18.78
C LEU A 15 2.72 -4.73 18.93
N ARG A 16 2.13 -3.88 19.78
CA ARG A 16 0.66 -3.79 19.93
C ARG A 16 -0.03 -3.42 18.61
N LEU A 17 0.54 -2.47 17.86
CA LEU A 17 0.00 -2.05 16.58
C LEU A 17 0.12 -3.16 15.54
N VAL A 18 1.25 -3.90 15.50
CA VAL A 18 1.45 -5.06 14.61
C VAL A 18 0.44 -6.16 14.92
N ILE A 19 0.23 -6.48 16.21
CA ILE A 19 -0.77 -7.47 16.64
C ILE A 19 -2.17 -7.02 16.24
N ALA A 20 -2.56 -5.78 16.53
CA ALA A 20 -3.86 -5.25 16.17
C ALA A 20 -4.07 -5.30 14.64
N PHE A 21 -3.02 -5.00 13.86
CA PHE A 21 -3.11 -5.07 12.41
C PHE A 21 -3.20 -6.50 11.88
N ALA A 22 -2.51 -7.45 12.49
CA ALA A 22 -2.62 -8.86 12.13
C ALA A 22 -4.07 -9.36 12.31
N PHE A 23 -4.72 -9.03 13.42
CA PHE A 23 -6.13 -9.38 13.66
C PHE A 23 -7.08 -8.64 12.70
N ALA A 24 -6.95 -7.33 12.52
CA ALA A 24 -7.82 -6.58 11.63
C ALA A 24 -7.66 -7.01 10.17
N GLN A 25 -6.43 -7.21 9.70
CA GLN A 25 -6.15 -7.68 8.35
C GLN A 25 -6.58 -9.13 8.16
N GLY A 26 -6.38 -9.98 9.17
CA GLY A 26 -6.84 -11.36 9.17
C GLY A 26 -8.34 -11.45 9.03
N ALA A 27 -9.08 -10.66 9.80
CA ALA A 27 -10.54 -10.57 9.72
C ALA A 27 -11.01 -10.13 8.32
N VAL A 28 -10.41 -9.07 7.76
CA VAL A 28 -10.75 -8.61 6.40
C VAL A 28 -10.43 -9.67 5.36
N SER A 29 -9.26 -10.33 5.46
CA SER A 29 -8.83 -11.35 4.52
C SER A 29 -9.68 -12.62 4.61
N MET A 30 -10.25 -12.90 5.78
CA MET A 30 -11.23 -13.98 6.01
C MET A 30 -12.61 -13.57 5.48
N ALA A 31 -13.05 -12.34 5.77
CA ALA A 31 -14.38 -11.87 5.42
C ALA A 31 -14.58 -11.73 3.90
N ARG A 32 -13.57 -11.29 3.13
CA ARG A 32 -13.72 -11.05 1.69
C ARG A 32 -14.16 -12.30 0.90
N PRO A 33 -13.51 -13.47 0.99
CA PRO A 33 -14.03 -14.67 0.34
C PRO A 33 -15.35 -15.14 0.97
N ALA A 34 -15.55 -14.97 2.28
CA ALA A 34 -16.80 -15.35 2.94
C ALA A 34 -18.01 -14.51 2.45
N VAL A 35 -17.81 -13.21 2.14
CA VAL A 35 -18.82 -12.35 1.51
C VAL A 35 -19.22 -12.91 0.14
N SER A 36 -18.27 -13.36 -0.67
CA SER A 36 -18.57 -13.95 -1.99
C SER A 36 -19.40 -15.24 -1.84
N TYR A 37 -19.04 -16.15 -0.94
CA TYR A 37 -19.83 -17.36 -0.67
C TYR A 37 -21.20 -17.04 -0.08
N ARG A 38 -21.29 -16.05 0.80
CA ARG A 38 -22.59 -15.62 1.35
C ARG A 38 -23.49 -15.02 0.26
N ALA A 39 -22.91 -14.22 -0.65
CA ALA A 39 -23.63 -13.67 -1.80
C ALA A 39 -24.18 -14.79 -2.69
N LEU A 40 -23.36 -15.78 -3.05
CA LEU A 40 -23.79 -16.94 -3.83
C LEU A 40 -24.92 -17.71 -3.13
N ALA A 41 -24.80 -17.93 -1.81
CA ALA A 41 -25.84 -18.59 -1.03
C ALA A 41 -27.16 -17.79 -0.95
N LEU A 42 -27.12 -16.47 -1.17
CA LEU A 42 -28.30 -15.60 -1.29
C LEU A 42 -28.83 -15.50 -2.73
N GLY A 43 -28.28 -16.28 -3.67
CA GLY A 43 -28.70 -16.30 -5.07
C GLY A 43 -28.06 -15.19 -5.91
N ALA A 44 -26.92 -14.65 -5.49
CA ALA A 44 -26.18 -13.68 -6.31
C ALA A 44 -25.65 -14.34 -7.59
N ASP A 45 -25.78 -13.66 -8.70
CA ASP A 45 -25.04 -13.94 -9.93
C ASP A 45 -23.62 -13.33 -9.86
N GLU A 46 -22.83 -13.57 -10.88
CA GLU A 46 -21.45 -13.08 -10.99
C GLU A 46 -21.39 -11.55 -10.98
N THR A 47 -22.42 -10.90 -11.53
CA THR A 47 -22.53 -9.43 -11.55
C THR A 47 -22.69 -8.87 -10.14
N ALA A 48 -23.61 -9.46 -9.36
CA ALA A 48 -23.86 -9.04 -8.00
C ALA A 48 -22.62 -9.24 -7.09
N VAL A 49 -21.88 -10.36 -7.25
CA VAL A 49 -20.61 -10.57 -6.54
C VAL A 49 -19.59 -9.48 -6.88
N GLY A 50 -19.45 -9.11 -8.15
CA GLY A 50 -18.55 -8.06 -8.59
C GLY A 50 -18.94 -6.68 -8.04
N VAL A 51 -20.23 -6.34 -8.05
CA VAL A 51 -20.75 -5.10 -7.47
C VAL A 51 -20.47 -5.04 -5.98
N ILE A 52 -20.76 -6.10 -5.22
CA ILE A 52 -20.52 -6.16 -3.77
C ILE A 52 -19.02 -5.99 -3.47
N ALA A 53 -18.15 -6.64 -4.26
CA ALA A 53 -16.70 -6.49 -4.13
C ALA A 53 -16.23 -5.07 -4.49
N GLY A 54 -16.85 -4.42 -5.48
CA GLY A 54 -16.57 -3.03 -5.84
C GLY A 54 -17.01 -2.02 -4.77
N VAL A 55 -18.19 -2.23 -4.17
CA VAL A 55 -18.74 -1.37 -3.11
C VAL A 55 -17.84 -1.35 -1.88
N TYR A 56 -17.12 -2.42 -1.58
CA TYR A 56 -16.11 -2.46 -0.53
C TYR A 56 -15.08 -1.32 -0.66
N ALA A 57 -14.68 -0.95 -1.86
CA ALA A 57 -13.71 0.13 -2.10
C ALA A 57 -14.37 1.49 -2.39
N LEU A 58 -15.69 1.54 -2.57
CA LEU A 58 -16.40 2.75 -2.98
C LEU A 58 -16.37 3.84 -1.91
N LEU A 59 -16.76 3.54 -0.67
CA LEU A 59 -16.70 4.51 0.43
C LEU A 59 -15.27 4.97 0.72
N PRO A 60 -14.27 4.06 0.79
CA PRO A 60 -12.87 4.42 0.85
C PRO A 60 -12.40 5.41 -0.21
N LEU A 61 -12.89 5.30 -1.45
CA LEU A 61 -12.48 6.19 -2.55
C LEU A 61 -12.75 7.67 -2.23
N PHE A 62 -13.94 7.95 -1.70
CA PHE A 62 -14.35 9.33 -1.38
C PHE A 62 -13.77 9.84 -0.06
N VAL A 63 -13.57 8.96 0.92
CA VAL A 63 -13.17 9.33 2.28
C VAL A 63 -11.65 9.37 2.46
N ALA A 64 -10.87 8.70 1.62
CA ALA A 64 -9.41 8.57 1.78
C ALA A 64 -8.70 9.93 1.85
N VAL A 65 -9.01 10.85 0.91
CA VAL A 65 -8.35 12.17 0.85
C VAL A 65 -8.73 13.06 2.04
N PRO A 66 -10.03 13.27 2.37
CA PRO A 66 -10.39 14.09 3.53
C PRO A 66 -9.90 13.47 4.85
N LEU A 67 -9.90 12.16 4.97
CA LEU A 67 -9.39 11.46 6.15
C LEU A 67 -7.88 11.64 6.30
N GLY A 68 -7.12 11.50 5.23
CA GLY A 68 -5.67 11.74 5.20
C GLY A 68 -5.33 13.16 5.66
N ARG A 69 -6.03 14.18 5.11
CA ARG A 69 -5.84 15.58 5.52
C ARG A 69 -6.14 15.83 7.00
N ARG A 70 -7.17 15.17 7.55
CA ARG A 70 -7.49 15.28 8.99
C ARG A 70 -6.41 14.62 9.85
N THR A 71 -5.82 13.52 9.40
CA THR A 71 -4.74 12.85 10.14
C THR A 71 -3.46 13.65 10.14
N ASP A 72 -3.18 14.46 9.12
CA ASP A 72 -1.98 15.31 9.08
C ASP A 72 -1.96 16.35 10.22
N HIS A 73 -3.12 16.82 10.67
CA HIS A 73 -3.26 17.88 11.67
C HIS A 73 -3.83 17.41 13.02
N GLY A 74 -4.40 16.19 13.09
CA GLY A 74 -5.14 15.70 14.23
C GLY A 74 -4.55 14.45 14.90
N ARG A 75 -5.28 13.93 15.89
CA ARG A 75 -4.98 12.66 16.54
C ARG A 75 -5.41 11.49 15.64
N CYS A 76 -4.52 10.52 15.45
CA CYS A 76 -4.77 9.34 14.63
C CYS A 76 -5.32 8.16 15.44
N ALA A 77 -5.08 8.12 16.75
CA ALA A 77 -5.47 7.02 17.62
C ALA A 77 -6.99 6.69 17.58
N PRO A 78 -7.93 7.65 17.52
CA PRO A 78 -9.36 7.34 17.45
C PRO A 78 -9.78 6.60 16.17
N LEU A 79 -8.99 6.69 15.10
CA LEU A 79 -9.28 6.00 13.84
C LEU A 79 -9.11 4.49 13.93
N LEU A 80 -8.24 4.00 14.83
CA LEU A 80 -8.02 2.57 15.01
C LEU A 80 -9.23 1.86 15.61
N PRO A 81 -9.75 2.23 16.79
CA PRO A 81 -10.95 1.59 17.32
C PRO A 81 -12.17 1.82 16.44
N LEU A 82 -12.33 3.02 15.82
CA LEU A 82 -13.39 3.26 14.85
C LEU A 82 -13.28 2.28 13.67
N GLY A 83 -12.07 2.10 13.13
CA GLY A 83 -11.82 1.14 12.05
C GLY A 83 -12.18 -0.29 12.44
N VAL A 84 -11.78 -0.73 13.65
CA VAL A 84 -12.14 -2.06 14.16
C VAL A 84 -13.65 -2.21 14.30
N LEU A 85 -14.35 -1.23 14.88
CA LEU A 85 -15.81 -1.27 15.05
C LEU A 85 -16.54 -1.35 13.71
N LEU A 86 -16.11 -0.56 12.71
CA LEU A 86 -16.70 -0.59 11.38
C LEU A 86 -16.39 -1.90 10.63
N ILE A 87 -15.18 -2.47 10.76
CA ILE A 87 -14.86 -3.78 10.18
C ILE A 87 -15.71 -4.86 10.86
N SER A 88 -15.69 -4.92 12.20
CA SER A 88 -16.46 -5.94 12.96
C SER A 88 -17.96 -5.84 12.69
N GLY A 89 -18.51 -4.61 12.73
CA GLY A 89 -19.92 -4.35 12.42
C GLY A 89 -20.25 -4.73 10.98
N GLY A 90 -19.43 -4.33 10.00
CA GLY A 90 -19.62 -4.68 8.61
C GLY A 90 -19.58 -6.19 8.36
N CYS A 91 -18.64 -6.91 8.98
CA CYS A 91 -18.57 -8.37 8.91
C CYS A 91 -19.80 -9.02 9.53
N ALA A 92 -20.15 -8.66 10.78
CA ALA A 92 -21.27 -9.25 11.50
C ALA A 92 -22.60 -9.03 10.75
N LEU A 93 -22.87 -7.80 10.35
CA LEU A 93 -24.10 -7.45 9.66
C LEU A 93 -24.17 -8.06 8.25
N SER A 94 -23.03 -8.15 7.53
CA SER A 94 -23.00 -8.93 6.27
C SER A 94 -23.37 -10.40 6.45
N GLY A 95 -23.07 -11.00 7.61
CA GLY A 95 -23.46 -12.37 7.92
C GLY A 95 -24.93 -12.53 8.29
N LEU A 96 -25.55 -11.49 8.88
CA LEU A 96 -26.93 -11.55 9.40
C LEU A 96 -27.98 -11.14 8.37
N VAL A 97 -27.62 -10.30 7.37
CA VAL A 97 -28.60 -9.84 6.37
C VAL A 97 -28.95 -10.95 5.37
N SER A 98 -30.18 -10.84 4.84
CA SER A 98 -30.74 -11.76 3.85
C SER A 98 -30.93 -11.15 2.47
N SER A 99 -30.49 -9.91 2.26
CA SER A 99 -30.61 -9.22 0.95
C SER A 99 -29.25 -8.78 0.42
N LEU A 100 -29.06 -8.90 -0.89
CA LEU A 100 -27.83 -8.50 -1.58
C LEU A 100 -27.52 -7.00 -1.46
N PRO A 101 -28.49 -6.06 -1.60
CA PRO A 101 -28.22 -4.64 -1.41
C PRO A 101 -27.72 -4.29 0.00
N ALA A 102 -28.33 -4.88 1.04
CA ALA A 102 -27.87 -4.66 2.41
C ALA A 102 -26.47 -5.22 2.63
N MET A 103 -26.15 -6.38 2.06
CA MET A 103 -24.80 -6.96 2.11
C MET A 103 -23.77 -6.08 1.39
N ALA A 104 -24.12 -5.52 0.25
CA ALA A 104 -23.26 -4.54 -0.46
C ALA A 104 -22.98 -3.30 0.41
N ALA A 105 -24.02 -2.75 1.08
CA ALA A 105 -23.87 -1.61 1.98
C ALA A 105 -22.91 -1.91 3.14
N TRP A 106 -23.07 -3.07 3.79
CA TRP A 106 -22.20 -3.49 4.90
C TRP A 106 -20.79 -3.84 4.45
N SER A 107 -20.61 -4.36 3.22
CA SER A 107 -19.29 -4.52 2.60
C SER A 107 -18.59 -3.17 2.44
N GLY A 108 -19.31 -2.12 2.02
CA GLY A 108 -18.78 -0.77 1.95
C GLY A 108 -18.38 -0.21 3.32
N VAL A 109 -19.17 -0.44 4.37
CA VAL A 109 -18.85 -0.05 5.76
C VAL A 109 -17.58 -0.77 6.24
N MET A 110 -17.46 -2.07 5.97
CA MET A 110 -16.25 -2.86 6.27
C MET A 110 -15.02 -2.27 5.57
N GLY A 111 -15.15 -1.89 4.29
CA GLY A 111 -14.08 -1.24 3.52
C GLY A 111 -13.67 0.11 4.10
N LEU A 112 -14.65 0.94 4.52
CA LEU A 112 -14.39 2.21 5.20
C LEU A 112 -13.65 1.99 6.52
N GLY A 113 -14.07 1.01 7.31
CA GLY A 113 -13.39 0.62 8.55
C GLY A 113 -11.94 0.22 8.31
N HIS A 114 -11.69 -0.59 7.27
CA HIS A 114 -10.34 -0.99 6.89
C HIS A 114 -9.48 0.23 6.49
N LEU A 115 -10.02 1.17 5.72
CA LEU A 115 -9.34 2.42 5.39
C LEU A 115 -8.97 3.22 6.65
N CYS A 116 -9.93 3.43 7.56
CA CYS A 116 -9.71 4.19 8.81
C CYS A 116 -8.58 3.55 9.62
N PHE A 117 -8.62 2.23 9.77
CA PHE A 117 -7.59 1.49 10.50
C PHE A 117 -6.21 1.64 9.86
N VAL A 118 -6.10 1.41 8.55
CA VAL A 118 -4.81 1.45 7.82
C VAL A 118 -4.21 2.86 7.84
N ILE A 119 -5.01 3.91 7.55
CA ILE A 119 -4.52 5.30 7.59
C ILE A 119 -4.09 5.69 9.01
N GLY A 120 -4.91 5.37 10.02
CA GLY A 120 -4.57 5.64 11.42
C GLY A 120 -3.28 4.95 11.84
N ALA A 121 -3.14 3.67 11.54
CA ALA A 121 -1.97 2.87 11.88
C ALA A 121 -0.70 3.37 11.19
N GLN A 122 -0.73 3.58 9.88
CA GLN A 122 0.41 4.12 9.13
C GLN A 122 0.84 5.50 9.62
N SER A 123 -0.13 6.37 9.95
CA SER A 123 0.15 7.69 10.51
C SER A 123 0.82 7.61 11.89
N ILE A 124 0.43 6.65 12.73
CA ILE A 124 1.06 6.43 14.04
C ILE A 124 2.50 5.92 13.84
N VAL A 125 2.73 4.96 12.93
CA VAL A 125 4.09 4.49 12.61
C VAL A 125 4.96 5.64 12.12
N ALA A 126 4.46 6.46 11.18
CA ALA A 126 5.20 7.60 10.65
C ALA A 126 5.57 8.63 11.72
N ARG A 127 4.67 8.90 12.68
CA ARG A 127 4.87 9.92 13.72
C ARG A 127 5.71 9.47 14.91
N GLN A 128 5.58 8.20 15.30
CA GLN A 128 6.26 7.68 16.51
C GLN A 128 7.62 7.06 16.21
N SER A 129 7.93 6.78 14.94
CA SER A 129 9.23 6.27 14.52
C SER A 129 10.24 7.41 14.41
N ALA A 130 11.45 7.19 14.92
CA ALA A 130 12.58 8.06 14.61
C ALA A 130 12.91 7.96 13.10
N PRO A 131 13.43 9.03 12.45
CA PRO A 131 13.67 9.02 11.00
C PRO A 131 14.49 7.83 10.50
N HIS A 132 15.53 7.43 11.26
CA HIS A 132 16.40 6.29 10.93
C HIS A 132 15.77 4.92 11.21
N GLU A 133 14.67 4.85 11.97
CA GLU A 133 13.96 3.61 12.31
C GLU A 133 12.66 3.43 11.51
N GLN A 134 12.25 4.44 10.75
CA GLN A 134 10.94 4.49 10.11
C GLN A 134 10.75 3.32 9.13
N ASP A 135 11.74 3.05 8.27
CA ASP A 135 11.66 1.96 7.31
C ASP A 135 11.56 0.59 8.00
N ARG A 136 12.35 0.39 9.05
CA ARG A 136 12.30 -0.85 9.84
C ARG A 136 10.93 -1.03 10.52
N ASN A 137 10.37 0.03 11.09
CA ASN A 137 9.10 -0.03 11.80
C ASN A 137 7.93 -0.23 10.83
N PHE A 138 7.96 0.36 9.63
CA PHE A 138 7.03 0.02 8.54
C PHE A 138 7.19 -1.42 8.08
N GLY A 139 8.41 -1.94 8.01
CA GLY A 139 8.68 -3.35 7.72
C GLY A 139 8.00 -4.26 8.73
N HIS A 140 8.19 -4.03 10.04
CA HIS A 140 7.51 -4.80 11.08
C HIS A 140 5.98 -4.66 11.01
N PHE A 141 5.47 -3.46 10.73
CA PHE A 141 4.04 -3.23 10.56
C PHE A 141 3.45 -4.07 9.42
N THR A 142 4.15 -4.18 8.30
CA THR A 142 3.69 -4.98 7.15
C THR A 142 3.71 -6.49 7.41
N ILE A 143 4.51 -6.98 8.39
CA ILE A 143 4.46 -8.39 8.82
C ILE A 143 3.08 -8.73 9.35
N GLY A 144 2.47 -7.86 10.18
CA GLY A 144 1.10 -8.06 10.66
C GLY A 144 0.10 -8.22 9.51
N ALA A 145 0.19 -7.35 8.50
CA ALA A 145 -0.66 -7.46 7.31
C ALA A 145 -0.47 -8.78 6.57
N SER A 146 0.78 -9.21 6.40
CA SER A 146 1.13 -10.43 5.69
C SER A 146 0.62 -11.67 6.40
N LEU A 147 0.73 -11.73 7.72
CA LEU A 147 0.18 -12.82 8.54
C LEU A 147 -1.34 -12.90 8.40
N GLY A 148 -2.04 -11.76 8.48
CA GLY A 148 -3.49 -11.72 8.29
C GLY A 148 -3.92 -12.16 6.89
N GLN A 149 -3.20 -11.76 5.85
CA GLN A 149 -3.46 -12.19 4.47
C GLN A 149 -3.20 -13.67 4.25
N LEU A 150 -2.25 -14.25 4.99
CA LEU A 150 -1.92 -15.67 4.89
C LEU A 150 -2.95 -16.54 5.61
N VAL A 151 -3.30 -16.19 6.85
CA VAL A 151 -4.17 -17.02 7.72
C VAL A 151 -5.66 -16.84 7.40
N GLY A 152 -6.06 -15.61 7.04
CA GLY A 152 -7.48 -15.27 6.85
C GLY A 152 -8.23 -16.20 5.88
N PRO A 153 -7.78 -16.38 4.64
CA PRO A 153 -8.46 -17.23 3.67
C PRO A 153 -8.51 -18.72 4.08
N ILE A 154 -7.46 -19.23 4.75
CA ILE A 154 -7.46 -20.60 5.31
C ILE A 154 -8.58 -20.74 6.34
N ALA A 155 -8.67 -19.77 7.28
CA ALA A 155 -9.70 -19.76 8.30
C ALA A 155 -11.10 -19.65 7.69
N ALA A 156 -11.30 -18.81 6.66
CA ALA A 156 -12.55 -18.74 5.93
C ALA A 156 -12.92 -20.07 5.31
N GLY A 157 -12.01 -20.67 4.54
CA GLY A 157 -12.22 -21.93 3.86
C GLY A 157 -12.49 -23.11 4.80
N ALA A 158 -11.85 -23.11 5.98
CA ALA A 158 -12.07 -24.15 7.00
C ALA A 158 -13.47 -24.06 7.65
N LEU A 159 -14.04 -22.87 7.74
CA LEU A 159 -15.37 -22.66 8.35
C LEU A 159 -16.51 -22.83 7.33
N ILE A 160 -16.24 -22.57 6.05
CA ILE A 160 -17.26 -22.61 5.01
C ILE A 160 -17.34 -24.03 4.44
N SER A 161 -18.51 -24.62 4.45
CA SER A 161 -18.74 -25.97 3.95
C SER A 161 -20.19 -26.15 3.49
N GLY A 162 -20.43 -27.21 2.69
CA GLY A 162 -21.73 -27.55 2.17
C GLY A 162 -22.17 -26.75 0.96
N GLN A 163 -23.40 -26.99 0.50
CA GLN A 163 -24.04 -26.30 -0.62
C GLN A 163 -25.39 -25.73 -0.21
N GLY A 164 -25.93 -24.78 -0.95
CA GLY A 164 -27.23 -24.19 -0.69
C GLY A 164 -27.38 -23.61 0.72
N GLY A 165 -28.37 -24.06 1.48
CA GLY A 165 -28.65 -23.56 2.84
C GLY A 165 -27.52 -23.82 3.86
N ALA A 166 -26.75 -24.90 3.69
CA ALA A 166 -25.57 -25.16 4.52
C ALA A 166 -24.46 -24.14 4.21
N LEU A 167 -24.21 -23.82 2.94
CA LEU A 167 -23.27 -22.77 2.52
C LEU A 167 -23.68 -21.42 3.12
N GLY A 168 -24.97 -21.10 3.11
CA GLY A 168 -25.48 -19.85 3.70
C GLY A 168 -25.21 -19.73 5.19
N ARG A 169 -25.39 -20.79 5.95
CA ARG A 169 -25.13 -20.82 7.41
C ARG A 169 -23.66 -20.77 7.74
N THR A 170 -22.83 -21.53 7.03
CA THR A 170 -21.39 -21.60 7.30
C THR A 170 -20.65 -20.34 6.85
N SER A 171 -21.06 -19.73 5.73
CA SER A 171 -20.53 -18.43 5.30
C SER A 171 -20.93 -17.29 6.24
N ALA A 172 -22.16 -17.29 6.77
CA ALA A 172 -22.58 -16.36 7.82
C ALA A 172 -21.75 -16.54 9.09
N LEU A 173 -21.52 -17.79 9.52
CA LEU A 173 -20.65 -18.10 10.66
C LEU A 173 -19.22 -17.58 10.44
N ALA A 174 -18.65 -17.79 9.25
CA ALA A 174 -17.32 -17.28 8.91
C ALA A 174 -17.26 -15.75 9.02
N LEU A 175 -18.30 -15.03 8.61
CA LEU A 175 -18.39 -13.57 8.76
C LEU A 175 -18.52 -13.14 10.23
N LEU A 176 -19.30 -13.84 11.05
CA LEU A 176 -19.42 -13.59 12.48
C LEU A 176 -18.10 -13.86 13.22
N VAL A 177 -17.40 -14.94 12.87
CA VAL A 177 -16.07 -15.24 13.41
C VAL A 177 -15.07 -14.16 12.98
N SER A 178 -15.14 -13.69 11.73
CA SER A 178 -14.30 -12.55 11.26
C SER A 178 -14.55 -11.29 12.09
N ALA A 179 -15.80 -11.00 12.43
CA ALA A 179 -16.16 -9.89 13.30
C ALA A 179 -15.54 -10.03 14.70
N GLY A 180 -15.62 -11.22 15.30
CA GLY A 180 -14.99 -11.54 16.59
C GLY A 180 -13.46 -11.41 16.55
N VAL A 181 -12.82 -11.98 15.52
CA VAL A 181 -11.38 -11.88 15.30
C VAL A 181 -10.92 -10.41 15.19
N CYS A 182 -11.68 -9.59 14.43
CA CYS A 182 -11.40 -8.16 14.34
C CYS A 182 -11.55 -7.47 15.70
N ALA A 183 -12.62 -7.79 16.46
CA ALA A 183 -12.88 -7.18 17.77
C ALA A 183 -11.74 -7.44 18.78
N VAL A 184 -11.04 -8.58 18.68
CA VAL A 184 -9.84 -8.86 19.48
C VAL A 184 -8.77 -7.81 19.31
N ALA A 185 -8.68 -7.17 18.13
CA ALA A 185 -7.71 -6.08 17.90
C ALA A 185 -7.89 -4.92 18.88
N LEU A 186 -9.11 -4.68 19.42
CA LEU A 186 -9.36 -3.62 20.41
C LEU A 186 -8.53 -3.77 21.67
N THR A 187 -8.27 -5.01 22.10
CA THR A 187 -7.47 -5.29 23.31
C THR A 187 -6.04 -4.77 23.20
N SER A 188 -5.49 -4.74 21.98
CA SER A 188 -4.13 -4.29 21.70
C SER A 188 -4.04 -2.78 21.43
N LEU A 189 -5.18 -2.07 21.30
CA LEU A 189 -5.20 -0.65 20.94
C LEU A 189 -5.07 0.31 22.14
N TRP A 190 -4.92 -0.22 23.35
CA TRP A 190 -4.83 0.60 24.57
C TRP A 190 -3.56 1.44 24.59
N ARG A 191 -3.68 2.78 24.72
CA ARG A 191 -2.56 3.73 24.84
C ARG A 191 -1.48 3.60 23.75
N ILE A 192 -1.88 3.39 22.49
CA ILE A 192 -0.93 3.26 21.37
C ILE A 192 -0.28 4.59 21.00
N GLU A 193 -1.03 5.69 21.06
CA GLU A 193 -0.52 7.01 20.69
C GLU A 193 -0.04 7.79 21.92
N HIS A 194 1.27 8.07 21.97
CA HIS A 194 1.83 8.99 22.94
C HIS A 194 1.65 10.43 22.45
N ARG A 195 1.18 11.32 23.34
CA ARG A 195 1.09 12.75 23.05
C ARG A 195 2.47 13.29 22.66
N ARG A 196 2.76 13.40 21.41
CA ARG A 196 3.84 14.27 20.93
C ARG A 196 3.21 15.56 20.43
N THR A 197 3.68 16.68 21.01
CA THR A 197 3.46 18.05 20.56
C THR A 197 3.68 18.13 19.04
N ALA A 198 2.74 18.79 18.39
CA ALA A 198 2.80 19.12 16.98
C ALA A 198 4.12 19.84 16.66
N GLY A 199 5.02 19.11 16.07
CA GLY A 199 6.33 19.59 15.63
C GLY A 199 6.70 18.95 14.33
N ALA A 200 6.45 19.65 13.29
CA ALA A 200 6.92 19.72 11.92
C ALA A 200 5.72 19.87 10.97
N ARG A 201 5.38 21.10 10.66
CA ARG A 201 4.56 21.38 9.47
C ARG A 201 5.29 20.75 8.28
N PRO A 202 4.60 19.93 7.46
CA PRO A 202 5.14 19.60 6.17
C PRO A 202 5.45 20.92 5.47
N ARG A 203 6.69 21.12 5.01
CA ARG A 203 6.98 22.19 4.08
C ARG A 203 5.98 22.04 2.94
N ALA A 204 5.20 23.07 2.71
CA ALA A 204 4.40 23.22 1.51
C ALA A 204 5.42 23.37 0.36
N ASP A 205 5.85 22.23 -0.19
CA ASP A 205 6.52 22.21 -1.46
C ASP A 205 5.58 22.88 -2.45
N GLY A 206 6.12 23.80 -3.29
CA GLY A 206 5.32 24.60 -4.20
C GLY A 206 4.29 23.74 -4.93
N LYS A 207 3.06 24.22 -5.06
CA LYS A 207 1.94 23.49 -5.65
C LYS A 207 2.23 23.18 -7.12
N VAL A 208 2.86 22.04 -7.40
CA VAL A 208 3.00 21.55 -8.78
C VAL A 208 1.62 21.10 -9.26
N PRO A 209 1.12 21.63 -10.40
CA PRO A 209 -0.18 21.24 -10.92
C PRO A 209 -0.25 19.73 -11.19
N VAL A 210 -1.39 19.11 -10.83
CA VAL A 210 -1.63 17.66 -11.04
C VAL A 210 -1.39 17.25 -12.50
N ARG A 211 -1.77 18.12 -13.46
CA ARG A 211 -1.56 17.88 -14.88
C ARG A 211 -0.07 17.72 -15.24
N THR A 212 0.80 18.51 -14.64
CA THR A 212 2.26 18.41 -14.83
C THR A 212 2.80 17.10 -14.28
N ILE A 213 2.30 16.67 -13.11
CA ILE A 213 2.69 15.39 -12.49
C ILE A 213 2.23 14.21 -13.34
N LEU A 214 1.00 14.22 -13.82
CA LEU A 214 0.46 13.17 -14.70
C LEU A 214 1.10 13.20 -16.10
N GLY A 215 1.61 14.36 -16.56
CA GLY A 215 2.39 14.47 -17.78
C GLY A 215 3.84 13.99 -17.65
N ALA A 216 4.34 13.82 -16.44
CA ALA A 216 5.70 13.34 -16.21
C ALA A 216 5.87 11.89 -16.68
N ARG A 217 6.88 11.65 -17.53
CA ARG A 217 7.15 10.33 -18.13
C ARG A 217 7.39 9.28 -17.03
N GLY A 218 6.63 8.17 -17.08
CA GLY A 218 6.71 7.08 -16.10
C GLY A 218 5.70 7.16 -14.96
N VAL A 219 5.15 8.33 -14.60
CA VAL A 219 4.12 8.44 -13.54
C VAL A 219 2.83 7.74 -13.94
N PRO A 220 2.21 7.99 -15.12
CA PRO A 220 1.00 7.29 -15.51
C PRO A 220 1.19 5.77 -15.61
N ALA A 221 2.31 5.32 -16.19
CA ALA A 221 2.63 3.91 -16.30
C ALA A 221 2.73 3.24 -14.91
N GLY A 222 3.42 3.88 -13.97
CA GLY A 222 3.53 3.38 -12.60
C GLY A 222 2.17 3.34 -11.87
N ILE A 223 1.30 4.31 -12.10
CA ILE A 223 -0.08 4.33 -11.57
C ILE A 223 -0.89 3.17 -12.17
N LEU A 224 -0.87 3.00 -13.48
CA LEU A 224 -1.61 1.94 -14.18
C LEU A 224 -1.16 0.54 -13.77
N ILE A 225 0.16 0.30 -13.68
CA ILE A 225 0.72 -0.97 -13.20
C ILE A 225 0.24 -1.24 -11.76
N SER A 226 0.34 -0.24 -10.88
CA SER A 226 -0.11 -0.37 -9.50
C SER A 226 -1.59 -0.71 -9.38
N MET A 227 -2.42 -0.02 -10.17
CA MET A 227 -3.85 -0.23 -10.26
C MET A 227 -4.17 -1.64 -10.78
N ALA A 228 -3.54 -2.08 -11.88
CA ALA A 228 -3.76 -3.40 -12.46
C ALA A 228 -3.39 -4.53 -11.51
N VAL A 229 -2.23 -4.44 -10.84
CA VAL A 229 -1.77 -5.44 -9.87
C VAL A 229 -2.71 -5.55 -8.66
N LEU A 230 -3.20 -4.41 -8.16
CA LEU A 230 -4.10 -4.41 -7.02
C LEU A 230 -5.49 -4.92 -7.42
N SER A 231 -6.00 -4.49 -8.56
CA SER A 231 -7.27 -4.99 -9.14
C SER A 231 -7.23 -6.50 -9.36
N ALA A 232 -6.11 -7.03 -9.87
CA ALA A 232 -5.92 -8.47 -10.05
C ALA A 232 -6.01 -9.22 -8.70
N THR A 233 -5.38 -8.69 -7.66
CA THR A 233 -5.46 -9.26 -6.32
C THR A 233 -6.89 -9.27 -5.78
N ASP A 234 -7.64 -8.19 -5.99
CA ASP A 234 -9.01 -8.05 -5.50
C ASP A 234 -9.99 -8.95 -6.26
N ILE A 235 -9.88 -9.00 -7.59
CA ILE A 235 -10.72 -9.88 -8.42
C ILE A 235 -10.44 -11.35 -8.10
N LEU A 236 -9.18 -11.76 -7.99
CA LEU A 236 -8.83 -13.13 -7.58
C LEU A 236 -9.47 -13.49 -6.24
N THR A 237 -9.45 -12.57 -5.28
CA THR A 237 -10.01 -12.81 -3.95
C THR A 237 -11.55 -12.92 -3.99
N ALA A 238 -12.20 -12.12 -4.83
CA ALA A 238 -13.66 -12.09 -4.94
C ALA A 238 -14.22 -13.22 -5.83
N TYR A 239 -13.53 -13.54 -6.93
CA TYR A 239 -14.05 -14.46 -7.95
C TYR A 239 -13.50 -15.89 -7.86
N LEU A 240 -12.40 -16.14 -7.15
CA LEU A 240 -11.92 -17.52 -6.96
C LEU A 240 -12.94 -18.38 -6.18
N PRO A 241 -13.69 -17.86 -5.16
CA PRO A 241 -14.83 -18.55 -4.59
C PRO A 241 -15.93 -18.90 -5.62
N VAL A 242 -16.25 -17.98 -6.54
CA VAL A 242 -17.25 -18.20 -7.59
C VAL A 242 -16.80 -19.31 -8.56
N VAL A 243 -15.53 -19.26 -9.01
CA VAL A 243 -14.93 -20.33 -9.82
C VAL A 243 -14.92 -21.66 -9.06
N GLY A 244 -14.63 -21.61 -7.76
CA GLY A 244 -14.66 -22.79 -6.90
C GLY A 244 -16.02 -23.44 -6.86
N GLU A 245 -17.10 -22.66 -6.68
CA GLU A 245 -18.47 -23.16 -6.69
C GLU A 245 -18.84 -23.78 -8.05
N HIS A 246 -18.57 -23.09 -9.18
CA HIS A 246 -18.81 -23.61 -10.52
C HIS A 246 -18.04 -24.90 -10.84
N ARG A 247 -16.85 -25.08 -10.24
CA ARG A 247 -15.99 -26.26 -10.48
C ARG A 247 -16.11 -27.32 -9.38
N SER A 248 -17.04 -27.16 -8.45
CA SER A 248 -17.21 -28.03 -7.29
C SER A 248 -15.92 -28.20 -6.46
N ILE A 249 -15.09 -27.15 -6.39
CA ILE A 249 -13.89 -27.11 -5.54
C ILE A 249 -14.32 -26.72 -4.13
N ALA A 250 -13.95 -27.53 -3.14
CA ALA A 250 -14.31 -27.27 -1.75
C ALA A 250 -13.81 -25.88 -1.28
N PRO A 251 -14.60 -25.12 -0.49
CA PRO A 251 -14.22 -23.81 0.04
C PRO A 251 -12.89 -23.82 0.81
N ALA A 252 -12.59 -24.92 1.52
CA ALA A 252 -11.31 -25.11 2.20
C ALA A 252 -10.13 -25.08 1.21
N THR A 253 -10.28 -25.72 0.06
CA THR A 253 -9.26 -25.71 -1.01
C THR A 253 -9.10 -24.31 -1.61
N VAL A 254 -10.20 -23.60 -1.84
CA VAL A 254 -10.17 -22.20 -2.32
C VAL A 254 -9.45 -21.29 -1.31
N GLY A 255 -9.74 -21.44 -0.01
CA GLY A 255 -9.05 -20.73 1.05
C GLY A 255 -7.54 -21.00 1.06
N LEU A 256 -7.15 -22.28 0.89
CA LEU A 256 -5.74 -22.69 0.80
C LEU A 256 -5.05 -22.09 -0.43
N LEU A 257 -5.71 -22.09 -1.59
CA LEU A 257 -5.21 -21.50 -2.83
C LEU A 257 -4.97 -19.98 -2.71
N LEU A 258 -5.89 -19.25 -2.09
CA LEU A 258 -5.74 -17.82 -1.82
C LEU A 258 -4.58 -17.54 -0.86
N SER A 259 -4.41 -18.39 0.14
CA SER A 259 -3.30 -18.29 1.10
C SER A 259 -1.96 -18.65 0.47
N LEU A 260 -1.92 -19.65 -0.39
CA LEU A 260 -0.73 -20.01 -1.16
C LEU A 260 -0.27 -18.83 -2.05
N ARG A 261 -1.22 -18.18 -2.73
CA ARG A 261 -0.95 -16.94 -3.49
C ARG A 261 -0.37 -15.85 -2.58
N ALA A 262 -0.93 -15.65 -1.39
CA ALA A 262 -0.43 -14.65 -0.44
C ALA A 262 0.97 -15.02 0.08
N ALA A 263 1.22 -16.28 0.40
CA ALA A 263 2.54 -16.79 0.80
C ALA A 263 3.60 -16.52 -0.28
N ALA A 264 3.27 -16.81 -1.54
CA ALA A 264 4.15 -16.55 -2.68
C ALA A 264 4.44 -15.06 -2.87
N THR A 265 3.45 -14.19 -2.63
CA THR A 265 3.64 -12.73 -2.62
C THR A 265 4.63 -12.29 -1.54
N ILE A 266 4.55 -12.88 -0.35
CA ILE A 266 5.48 -12.61 0.76
C ILE A 266 6.88 -13.12 0.38
N ALA A 267 7.00 -14.35 -0.12
CA ALA A 267 8.26 -14.94 -0.56
C ALA A 267 8.96 -14.06 -1.61
N CYS A 268 8.22 -13.56 -2.61
CA CYS A 268 8.74 -12.62 -3.60
C CYS A 268 9.34 -11.36 -2.95
N ARG A 269 8.67 -10.78 -1.96
CA ARG A 269 9.18 -9.59 -1.27
C ARG A 269 10.47 -9.85 -0.49
N LEU A 270 10.63 -11.04 0.08
CA LEU A 270 11.85 -11.43 0.80
C LEU A 270 13.04 -11.56 -0.16
N VAL A 271 12.82 -12.05 -1.38
CA VAL A 271 13.87 -12.23 -2.40
C VAL A 271 13.95 -11.07 -3.40
N MET A 272 13.27 -9.96 -3.14
CA MET A 272 13.20 -8.82 -4.06
C MET A 272 14.57 -8.23 -4.38
N THR A 273 15.44 -8.10 -3.37
CA THR A 273 16.79 -7.51 -3.56
C THR A 273 17.66 -8.31 -4.50
N PRO A 274 17.85 -9.65 -4.34
CA PRO A 274 18.60 -10.43 -5.30
C PRO A 274 17.96 -10.47 -6.69
N LEU A 275 16.62 -10.51 -6.79
CA LEU A 275 15.92 -10.46 -8.08
C LEU A 275 16.20 -9.16 -8.84
N LEU A 276 16.20 -8.02 -8.15
CA LEU A 276 16.54 -6.72 -8.74
C LEU A 276 18.00 -6.65 -9.22
N ARG A 277 18.92 -7.33 -8.52
CA ARG A 277 20.34 -7.40 -8.93
C ARG A 277 20.54 -8.28 -10.16
N LEU A 278 19.82 -9.41 -10.27
CA LEU A 278 19.95 -10.37 -11.34
C LEU A 278 19.26 -9.92 -12.63
N LEU A 279 18.02 -9.49 -12.56
CA LEU A 279 17.18 -9.21 -13.72
C LEU A 279 17.12 -7.72 -14.07
N GLY A 280 17.52 -6.86 -13.14
CA GLY A 280 17.25 -5.44 -13.26
C GLY A 280 15.77 -5.11 -13.08
N ARG A 281 15.50 -3.83 -12.83
CA ARG A 281 14.18 -3.35 -12.48
C ARG A 281 13.16 -3.48 -13.62
N ARG A 282 13.58 -3.08 -14.83
CA ARG A 282 12.71 -3.06 -16.02
C ARG A 282 12.28 -4.48 -16.41
N ALA A 283 13.26 -5.39 -16.59
CA ALA A 283 12.96 -6.75 -16.95
C ALA A 283 12.10 -7.46 -15.89
N LEU A 284 12.43 -7.28 -14.59
CA LEU A 284 11.66 -7.88 -13.51
C LEU A 284 10.20 -7.41 -13.50
N LEU A 285 9.96 -6.10 -13.66
CA LEU A 285 8.59 -5.56 -13.68
C LEU A 285 7.81 -6.05 -14.90
N THR A 286 8.42 -5.99 -16.09
CA THR A 286 7.77 -6.39 -17.34
C THR A 286 7.48 -7.88 -17.37
N THR A 287 8.46 -8.72 -17.07
CA THR A 287 8.29 -10.18 -17.07
C THR A 287 7.25 -10.61 -16.03
N SER A 288 7.27 -10.00 -14.84
CA SER A 288 6.27 -10.28 -13.81
C SER A 288 4.86 -9.89 -14.24
N CYS A 289 4.67 -8.73 -14.87
CA CYS A 289 3.35 -8.31 -15.36
C CYS A 289 2.86 -9.17 -16.53
N LEU A 290 3.74 -9.52 -17.47
CA LEU A 290 3.42 -10.42 -18.59
C LEU A 290 3.01 -11.80 -18.09
N LEU A 291 3.84 -12.40 -17.23
CA LEU A 291 3.58 -13.73 -16.69
C LEU A 291 2.32 -13.73 -15.81
N ALA A 292 2.13 -12.70 -14.99
CA ALA A 292 0.91 -12.55 -14.20
C ALA A 292 -0.33 -12.42 -15.10
N GLY A 293 -0.23 -11.71 -16.21
CA GLY A 293 -1.32 -11.55 -17.17
C GLY A 293 -1.69 -12.88 -17.85
N LEU A 294 -0.69 -13.66 -18.30
CA LEU A 294 -0.89 -14.97 -18.89
C LEU A 294 -1.51 -15.96 -17.90
N LEU A 295 -1.01 -15.96 -16.65
CA LEU A 295 -1.51 -16.83 -15.59
C LEU A 295 -2.93 -16.44 -15.16
N CYS A 296 -3.26 -15.13 -15.11
CA CYS A 296 -4.63 -14.69 -14.87
C CYS A 296 -5.57 -15.24 -15.95
N ALA A 297 -5.23 -15.10 -17.22
CA ALA A 297 -6.02 -15.69 -18.31
C ALA A 297 -6.10 -17.22 -18.18
N GLY A 298 -5.02 -17.88 -17.78
CA GLY A 298 -4.98 -19.32 -17.55
C GLY A 298 -5.89 -19.82 -16.43
N VAL A 299 -6.18 -19.02 -15.40
CA VAL A 299 -7.15 -19.36 -14.33
C VAL A 299 -8.55 -19.60 -14.90
N ALA A 300 -8.88 -18.97 -16.04
CA ALA A 300 -10.12 -19.20 -16.76
C ALA A 300 -10.27 -20.65 -17.28
N LEU A 301 -9.17 -21.35 -17.56
CA LEU A 301 -9.16 -22.69 -18.11
C LEU A 301 -9.58 -23.73 -17.06
N PRO A 302 -10.27 -24.80 -17.44
CA PRO A 302 -10.67 -25.90 -16.56
C PRO A 302 -9.49 -26.81 -16.21
N VAL A 303 -8.56 -26.30 -15.42
CA VAL A 303 -7.36 -27.03 -14.98
C VAL A 303 -7.60 -27.77 -13.66
N SER A 304 -6.81 -28.79 -13.39
CA SER A 304 -6.85 -29.52 -12.11
C SER A 304 -6.39 -28.64 -10.93
N VAL A 305 -6.82 -28.95 -9.73
CA VAL A 305 -6.51 -28.19 -8.51
C VAL A 305 -4.99 -28.04 -8.28
N PRO A 306 -4.14 -29.09 -8.45
CA PRO A 306 -2.70 -28.93 -8.32
C PRO A 306 -2.08 -27.94 -9.33
N VAL A 307 -2.56 -27.97 -10.58
CA VAL A 307 -2.11 -27.02 -11.61
C VAL A 307 -2.53 -25.60 -11.24
N LEU A 308 -3.79 -25.42 -10.79
CA LEU A 308 -4.30 -24.14 -10.31
C LEU A 308 -3.47 -23.61 -9.11
N ALA A 309 -3.04 -24.49 -8.21
CA ALA A 309 -2.19 -24.14 -7.07
C ALA A 309 -0.83 -23.61 -7.54
N VAL A 310 -0.16 -24.29 -8.48
CA VAL A 310 1.10 -23.82 -9.05
C VAL A 310 0.91 -22.49 -9.76
N MET A 311 -0.14 -22.36 -10.57
CA MET A 311 -0.45 -21.11 -11.27
C MET A 311 -0.67 -19.94 -10.30
N LEU A 312 -1.43 -20.14 -9.22
CA LEU A 312 -1.69 -19.12 -8.21
C LEU A 312 -0.45 -18.79 -7.36
N ALA A 313 0.43 -19.77 -7.10
CA ALA A 313 1.72 -19.52 -6.45
C ALA A 313 2.61 -18.63 -7.32
N VAL A 314 2.79 -18.98 -8.60
CA VAL A 314 3.59 -18.18 -9.54
C VAL A 314 2.95 -16.80 -9.75
N LEU A 315 1.63 -16.74 -9.91
CA LEU A 315 0.88 -15.48 -10.03
C LEU A 315 1.08 -14.60 -8.80
N GLY A 316 0.96 -15.17 -7.59
CA GLY A 316 1.19 -14.45 -6.33
C GLY A 316 2.60 -13.88 -6.24
N PHE A 317 3.61 -14.67 -6.67
CA PHE A 317 4.99 -14.23 -6.75
C PHE A 317 5.14 -13.03 -7.70
N CYS A 318 4.59 -13.12 -8.91
CA CYS A 318 4.63 -12.03 -9.90
C CYS A 318 3.92 -10.77 -9.41
N LEU A 319 2.73 -10.89 -8.80
CA LEU A 319 1.99 -9.75 -8.24
C LEU A 319 2.75 -9.10 -7.07
N GLY A 320 3.57 -9.87 -6.35
CA GLY A 320 4.44 -9.38 -5.27
C GLY A 320 5.45 -8.32 -5.72
N VAL A 321 5.90 -8.40 -6.98
CA VAL A 321 6.83 -7.44 -7.61
C VAL A 321 6.15 -6.08 -7.88
N GLY A 322 4.91 -6.09 -8.33
CA GLY A 322 4.26 -4.93 -8.95
C GLY A 322 4.07 -3.73 -8.02
N GLN A 323 3.64 -3.96 -6.77
CA GLN A 323 3.37 -2.87 -5.84
C GLN A 323 4.63 -2.08 -5.42
N PRO A 324 5.73 -2.71 -4.95
CA PRO A 324 6.94 -1.98 -4.58
C PRO A 324 7.59 -1.27 -5.78
N LEU A 325 7.66 -1.95 -6.93
CA LEU A 325 8.31 -1.37 -8.09
C LEU A 325 7.51 -0.23 -8.72
N SER A 326 6.19 -0.34 -8.82
CA SER A 326 5.35 0.76 -9.30
C SER A 326 5.44 1.99 -8.39
N MET A 327 5.49 1.81 -7.06
CA MET A 327 5.67 2.90 -6.11
C MET A 327 6.98 3.65 -6.37
N THR A 328 8.09 2.93 -6.46
CA THR A 328 9.39 3.55 -6.72
C THR A 328 9.50 4.13 -8.14
N THR A 329 8.78 3.59 -9.14
CA THR A 329 8.67 4.20 -10.49
C THR A 329 8.03 5.57 -10.41
N VAL A 330 6.89 5.67 -9.73
CA VAL A 330 6.17 6.93 -9.56
C VAL A 330 7.02 7.96 -8.81
N VAL A 331 7.70 7.56 -7.72
CA VAL A 331 8.55 8.46 -6.94
C VAL A 331 9.74 9.01 -7.75
N ARG A 332 10.39 8.13 -8.56
CA ARG A 332 11.55 8.53 -9.38
C ARG A 332 11.15 9.38 -10.57
N ALA A 333 9.97 9.15 -11.14
CA ALA A 333 9.46 9.89 -12.29
C ALA A 333 8.76 11.21 -11.90
N ALA A 334 8.44 11.40 -10.62
CA ALA A 334 7.78 12.60 -10.13
C ALA A 334 8.74 13.80 -10.18
N PRO A 335 8.25 15.00 -10.63
CA PRO A 335 9.01 16.23 -10.55
C PRO A 335 9.49 16.54 -9.13
N ASP A 336 10.58 17.29 -8.99
CA ASP A 336 11.10 17.70 -7.70
C ASP A 336 10.04 18.49 -6.92
N GLY A 337 9.89 18.18 -5.63
CA GLY A 337 8.87 18.78 -4.77
C GLY A 337 7.45 18.20 -4.95
N ALA A 338 7.21 17.28 -5.91
CA ALA A 338 5.87 16.71 -6.17
C ALA A 338 5.74 15.21 -5.83
N ARG A 339 6.75 14.61 -5.19
CA ARG A 339 6.78 13.16 -4.90
C ARG A 339 5.61 12.68 -4.04
N SER A 340 5.25 13.45 -3.01
CA SER A 340 4.10 13.15 -2.14
C SER A 340 2.77 13.20 -2.89
N THR A 341 2.59 14.20 -3.75
CA THR A 341 1.39 14.34 -4.58
C THR A 341 1.29 13.22 -5.63
N ALA A 342 2.40 12.82 -6.25
CA ALA A 342 2.43 11.70 -7.18
C ALA A 342 2.06 10.37 -6.51
N LEU A 343 2.52 10.13 -5.27
CA LEU A 343 2.11 8.98 -4.47
C LEU A 343 0.62 9.02 -4.10
N ALA A 344 0.11 10.19 -3.76
CA ALA A 344 -1.33 10.36 -3.48
C ALA A 344 -2.18 10.04 -4.73
N LEU A 345 -1.77 10.52 -5.90
CA LEU A 345 -2.43 10.19 -7.18
C LEU A 345 -2.39 8.68 -7.47
N ARG A 346 -1.26 8.02 -7.20
CA ARG A 346 -1.16 6.56 -7.32
C ARG A 346 -2.16 5.84 -6.38
N LEU A 347 -2.28 6.28 -5.13
CA LEU A 347 -3.23 5.70 -4.18
C LEU A 347 -4.68 5.93 -4.64
N THR A 348 -5.01 7.11 -5.17
CA THR A 348 -6.33 7.40 -5.75
C THR A 348 -6.61 6.49 -6.94
N GLY A 349 -5.64 6.32 -7.85
CA GLY A 349 -5.75 5.37 -8.96
C GLY A 349 -5.99 3.94 -8.49
N ASN A 350 -5.28 3.49 -7.45
CA ASN A 350 -5.49 2.19 -6.84
C ASN A 350 -6.92 2.01 -6.31
N ARG A 351 -7.47 3.02 -5.62
CA ARG A 351 -8.86 2.98 -5.12
C ARG A 351 -9.87 2.97 -6.25
N LEU A 352 -9.63 3.75 -7.30
CA LEU A 352 -10.48 3.71 -8.49
C LEU A 352 -10.47 2.32 -9.13
N GLY A 353 -9.29 1.70 -9.28
CA GLY A 353 -9.17 0.34 -9.80
C GLY A 353 -9.89 -0.70 -8.94
N GLN A 354 -9.81 -0.57 -7.61
CA GLN A 354 -10.50 -1.47 -6.66
C GLN A 354 -12.02 -1.37 -6.74
N VAL A 355 -12.58 -0.24 -7.15
CA VAL A 355 -14.02 -0.07 -7.40
C VAL A 355 -14.38 -0.55 -8.81
N ALA A 356 -13.69 0.00 -9.80
CA ALA A 356 -14.07 -0.19 -11.21
C ALA A 356 -13.79 -1.61 -11.71
N ALA A 357 -12.68 -2.22 -11.29
CA ALA A 357 -12.27 -3.51 -11.83
C ALA A 357 -13.19 -4.67 -11.40
N PRO A 358 -13.58 -4.84 -10.10
CA PRO A 358 -14.55 -5.87 -9.74
C PRO A 358 -15.96 -5.62 -10.33
N ALA A 359 -16.40 -4.37 -10.40
CA ALA A 359 -17.68 -4.02 -10.99
C ALA A 359 -17.69 -4.35 -12.50
N ALA A 360 -16.67 -3.94 -13.26
CA ALA A 360 -16.52 -4.29 -14.66
C ALA A 360 -16.40 -5.81 -14.86
N ALA A 361 -15.63 -6.48 -13.98
CA ALA A 361 -15.48 -7.92 -13.99
C ALA A 361 -16.83 -8.62 -13.80
N GLY A 362 -17.68 -8.11 -12.89
CA GLY A 362 -19.03 -8.64 -12.68
C GLY A 362 -19.93 -8.50 -13.89
N LEU A 363 -19.97 -7.31 -14.48
CA LEU A 363 -20.76 -7.06 -15.69
C LEU A 363 -20.34 -7.97 -16.85
N ILE A 364 -19.03 -8.15 -17.05
CA ILE A 364 -18.49 -9.00 -18.09
C ILE A 364 -18.72 -10.48 -17.77
N ALA A 365 -18.59 -10.89 -16.51
CA ALA A 365 -18.86 -12.25 -16.09
C ALA A 365 -20.33 -12.64 -16.30
N GLY A 366 -21.26 -11.75 -15.97
CA GLY A 366 -22.68 -11.96 -16.22
C GLY A 366 -23.06 -12.05 -17.71
N ALA A 367 -22.30 -11.38 -18.59
CA ALA A 367 -22.56 -11.39 -20.04
C ALA A 367 -21.87 -12.55 -20.78
N VAL A 368 -20.65 -12.93 -20.38
CA VAL A 368 -19.76 -13.83 -21.14
C VAL A 368 -19.33 -15.04 -20.32
N GLY A 369 -19.60 -15.04 -19.01
CA GLY A 369 -19.28 -16.13 -18.06
C GLY A 369 -18.07 -15.84 -17.16
N VAL A 370 -17.91 -16.66 -16.12
CA VAL A 370 -16.96 -16.49 -14.99
C VAL A 370 -15.49 -16.45 -15.41
N ALA A 371 -15.15 -16.94 -16.60
CA ALA A 371 -13.80 -16.91 -17.17
C ALA A 371 -13.36 -15.51 -17.62
N ALA A 372 -14.31 -14.71 -18.08
CA ALA A 372 -14.02 -13.43 -18.72
C ALA A 372 -13.31 -12.39 -17.83
N PRO A 373 -13.59 -12.24 -16.54
CA PRO A 373 -12.85 -11.36 -15.64
C PRO A 373 -11.35 -11.64 -15.60
N PHE A 374 -10.96 -12.90 -15.65
CA PHE A 374 -9.55 -13.30 -15.58
C PHE A 374 -8.82 -12.99 -16.89
N VAL A 375 -9.50 -13.16 -18.03
CA VAL A 375 -8.96 -12.78 -19.34
C VAL A 375 -8.78 -11.26 -19.41
N LEU A 376 -9.79 -10.48 -18.99
CA LEU A 376 -9.70 -9.02 -18.94
C LEU A 376 -8.54 -8.54 -18.08
N LEU A 377 -8.35 -9.14 -16.91
CA LEU A 377 -7.20 -8.86 -16.05
C LEU A 377 -5.87 -9.20 -16.72
N GLY A 378 -5.83 -10.35 -17.40
CA GLY A 378 -4.67 -10.76 -18.17
C GLY A 378 -4.29 -9.71 -19.22
N VAL A 379 -5.25 -9.26 -20.02
CA VAL A 379 -5.07 -8.20 -21.03
C VAL A 379 -4.64 -6.89 -20.35
N GLY A 380 -5.26 -6.51 -19.23
CA GLY A 380 -4.91 -5.30 -18.48
C GLY A 380 -3.47 -5.31 -17.95
N LEU A 381 -3.01 -6.44 -17.41
CA LEU A 381 -1.63 -6.60 -16.92
C LEU A 381 -0.60 -6.60 -18.06
N VAL A 382 -0.90 -7.28 -19.17
CA VAL A 382 -0.05 -7.27 -20.37
C VAL A 382 0.02 -5.87 -20.97
N GLY A 383 -1.12 -5.17 -21.07
CA GLY A 383 -1.18 -3.78 -21.52
C GLY A 383 -0.37 -2.83 -20.63
N ALA A 384 -0.47 -3.00 -19.30
CA ALA A 384 0.31 -2.22 -18.34
C ALA A 384 1.82 -2.48 -18.49
N ALA A 385 2.24 -3.73 -18.76
CA ALA A 385 3.62 -4.08 -19.06
C ALA A 385 4.12 -3.39 -20.34
N GLY A 386 3.32 -3.39 -21.42
CA GLY A 386 3.65 -2.73 -22.69
C GLY A 386 3.81 -1.21 -22.56
N LEU A 387 2.96 -0.57 -21.74
CA LEU A 387 3.10 0.86 -21.44
C LEU A 387 4.36 1.17 -20.62
N GLY A 388 4.73 0.29 -19.68
CA GLY A 388 5.97 0.39 -18.93
C GLY A 388 7.20 0.36 -19.82
N LEU A 389 7.22 -0.52 -20.82
CA LEU A 389 8.30 -0.61 -21.82
C LEU A 389 8.44 0.69 -22.64
N ARG A 390 7.34 1.22 -23.16
CA ARG A 390 7.32 2.45 -24.00
C ARG A 390 7.74 3.72 -23.24
N GLY A 391 7.46 3.78 -21.94
CA GLY A 391 7.78 4.94 -21.10
C GLY A 391 9.28 5.12 -20.86
N GLU A 392 10.05 4.03 -20.87
CA GLU A 392 11.49 4.03 -20.56
C GLU A 392 12.39 4.06 -21.81
N ASP A 393 11.94 3.55 -22.97
CA ASP A 393 12.73 3.59 -24.22
C ASP A 393 12.99 5.03 -24.72
N ARG A 394 12.11 5.96 -24.33
CA ARG A 394 12.28 7.39 -24.64
C ARG A 394 13.20 8.16 -23.68
N THR A 395 13.62 7.55 -22.58
CA THR A 395 14.59 8.14 -21.63
C THR A 395 16.04 7.69 -21.90
N GLY A 396 16.24 6.61 -22.67
CA GLY A 396 17.54 6.08 -23.03
C GLY A 396 18.20 6.72 -24.26
N SER A 397 17.48 7.61 -24.99
CA SER A 397 17.99 8.28 -26.18
C SER A 397 18.17 9.79 -25.98
N ALA A 398 18.69 10.22 -24.82
CA ALA A 398 19.34 11.52 -24.77
C ALA A 398 20.75 11.33 -25.35
N PRO A 399 21.14 12.06 -26.42
CA PRO A 399 22.48 11.96 -26.96
C PRO A 399 23.47 12.42 -25.90
N THR A 400 24.34 11.54 -25.46
CA THR A 400 25.64 11.87 -24.90
C THR A 400 26.44 12.49 -26.04
N GLY A 401 26.30 13.78 -26.21
CA GLY A 401 26.95 14.50 -27.28
C GLY A 401 26.92 16.00 -27.03
N SER A 402 27.76 16.45 -26.14
CA SER A 402 28.49 17.69 -26.23
C SER A 402 29.60 17.63 -25.17
N GLU A 403 30.70 17.01 -25.56
CA GLU A 403 32.04 17.41 -25.11
C GLU A 403 32.12 18.92 -25.27
N PRO A 404 32.47 19.71 -24.23
CA PRO A 404 32.81 21.09 -24.46
C PRO A 404 34.11 21.10 -25.28
N ALA A 405 34.02 21.67 -26.49
CA ALA A 405 35.17 21.99 -27.33
C ALA A 405 36.18 22.72 -26.49
N ASP A 406 37.39 22.21 -26.50
CA ASP A 406 38.64 22.81 -26.07
C ASP A 406 38.87 24.10 -26.90
N GLU A 407 38.47 25.26 -26.39
CA GLU A 407 38.85 26.55 -26.91
C GLU A 407 39.76 27.24 -25.91
N GLY A 408 41.03 27.37 -26.31
CA GLY A 408 41.89 28.38 -25.69
C GLY A 408 43.20 27.89 -25.11
N ARG A 409 43.97 27.19 -25.93
CA ARG A 409 45.42 27.11 -25.73
C ARG A 409 46.04 28.43 -26.21
N THR A 410 46.12 29.41 -25.33
CA THR A 410 47.01 30.56 -25.53
C THR A 410 48.33 30.30 -24.84
N GLU A 411 49.29 30.11 -25.69
CA GLU A 411 50.75 30.15 -25.52
C GLU A 411 51.18 31.40 -24.73
N GLN A 412 51.77 31.20 -23.55
CA GLN A 412 52.60 32.24 -22.93
C GLN A 412 53.94 31.64 -22.54
N ALA A 413 54.97 32.25 -23.16
CA ALA A 413 56.37 31.97 -23.00
C ALA A 413 56.91 32.38 -21.60
N PRO A 414 58.08 31.85 -21.22
CA PRO A 414 58.61 32.04 -19.88
C PRO A 414 59.49 33.32 -19.82
N VAL A 415 59.34 34.11 -18.77
CA VAL A 415 60.28 35.17 -18.42
C VAL A 415 60.68 35.11 -16.96
N GLY A 416 61.88 34.76 -16.67
CA GLY A 416 62.85 35.48 -15.88
C GLY A 416 62.71 35.49 -14.35
N GLU A 417 63.70 34.86 -13.75
CA GLU A 417 64.18 35.03 -12.38
C GLU A 417 64.31 36.52 -11.96
N ALA A 418 63.94 36.79 -10.68
CA ALA A 418 64.75 37.70 -9.82
C ALA A 418 64.40 37.50 -8.34
N VAL A 419 65.34 37.05 -7.63
CA VAL A 419 65.83 37.12 -6.27
C VAL A 419 65.50 38.45 -5.54
N SER A 420 65.07 38.35 -4.25
CA SER A 420 65.47 39.21 -3.09
C SER A 420 64.38 39.16 -2.03
N ASP A 421 64.57 38.48 -0.96
CA ASP A 421 65.25 38.70 0.33
C ASP A 421 64.73 39.90 1.15
N ARG A 422 64.62 39.60 2.45
CA ARG A 422 64.52 40.47 3.63
C ARG A 422 63.12 40.74 4.19
N SER A 423 62.85 40.02 5.22
CA SER A 423 63.19 40.34 6.62
C SER A 423 62.17 41.24 7.34
N ASN A 424 61.53 40.66 8.27
CA ASN A 424 61.67 41.04 9.70
C ASN A 424 60.68 42.04 10.34
N ARG A 425 60.27 41.66 11.53
CA ARG A 425 59.86 42.42 12.72
C ARG A 425 58.34 42.65 12.95
N ARG A 426 57.86 41.88 13.92
CA ARG A 426 57.55 42.37 15.29
C ARG A 426 56.53 43.51 15.38
N SER A 427 55.38 43.27 16.02
CA SER A 427 55.14 43.63 17.41
C SER A 427 53.63 43.62 17.70
N ALA A 428 53.22 42.97 18.74
CA ALA A 428 52.03 43.26 19.55
C ALA A 428 52.35 44.43 20.46
N PRO A 429 51.57 44.98 21.39
CA PRO A 429 50.18 44.70 21.80
C PRO A 429 49.41 45.98 22.22
N GLY A 430 48.21 45.83 22.82
CA GLY A 430 47.53 46.82 23.68
C GLY A 430 46.22 47.34 23.10
N GLY A 431 45.14 47.47 23.80
CA GLY A 431 44.83 47.57 25.17
C GLY A 431 43.34 47.79 25.31
N CYS A 432 42.79 47.27 26.35
CA CYS A 432 41.49 47.63 26.93
C CYS A 432 41.55 49.05 27.51
N PRO A 433 40.50 49.82 27.71
CA PRO A 433 39.77 49.84 28.96
C PRO A 433 38.22 50.11 28.81
N ARG A 434 37.46 49.50 29.67
CA ARG A 434 36.71 49.99 30.85
C ARG A 434 36.17 51.41 30.76
N ASP A 435 34.86 51.54 31.01
CA ASP A 435 34.19 52.08 32.23
C ASP A 435 32.72 52.38 31.90
N ARG A 436 31.82 51.89 32.70
CA ARG A 436 31.12 52.37 33.93
C ARG A 436 29.75 53.03 33.71
N HIS A 437 28.87 52.56 34.58
CA HIS A 437 27.75 53.24 35.31
C HIS A 437 26.47 53.48 34.54
N ALA A 438 25.30 53.31 35.08
CA ALA A 438 24.75 53.12 36.43
C ALA A 438 23.23 52.85 36.23
N ASP A 439 22.68 51.90 36.95
CA ASP A 439 21.79 52.12 38.12
C ASP A 439 20.45 52.77 37.85
N ARG A 440 19.36 52.02 38.05
CA ARG A 440 18.17 52.32 38.91
C ARG A 440 16.96 51.43 38.63
N SER A 441 16.70 50.55 39.50
CA SER A 441 15.33 50.16 39.89
C SER A 441 14.80 51.18 40.95
N PRO A 442 13.59 51.13 41.53
CA PRO A 442 12.41 50.27 41.38
C PRO A 442 11.10 51.02 41.47
N ARG A 443 9.97 50.27 41.45
CA ARG A 443 8.69 50.38 42.19
C ARG A 443 7.50 49.99 41.32
N SER A 444 6.83 48.90 41.66
CA SER A 444 5.66 48.73 42.53
C SER A 444 4.34 49.27 42.03
N GLY A 445 3.36 48.36 41.94
CA GLY A 445 1.98 48.71 42.28
C GLY A 445 0.92 48.31 41.25
N GLY A 446 0.06 47.37 41.64
CA GLY A 446 -1.21 47.07 41.05
C GLY A 446 -1.41 45.61 40.77
#